data_eb98aadda5d9a8e65be58febd701459e
#
_entry.id   eb98aadda5d9a8e65be58febd701459e
#
_cell.length_a   1.000
_cell.length_b   1.000
_cell.length_c   1.000
_cell.angle_alpha   90.00
_cell.angle_beta   90.00
_cell.angle_gamma   90.00
#
_symmetry.space_group_name_H-M   'P 1'
#
loop_
_entity.id
_entity.type
_entity.pdbx_description
1 polymer ?
#
loop_
_entity_poly.entity_id
_entity_poly.type
_entity_poly.pdbx_seq_one_letter_code
_entity_poly.pdbx_strand_id
1 'polypeptide(L)'
;MNGYNHQSPWDVPYLSIDPNDIGREYKAIIRINSQSGKGGVAYIMEHDFNCIIPKKMQPELSQVIQKTAENTGKEVNSNTVWQIFNSEFVNRISPINMTSISTTLETNGSVTVNLEFDYNDKSHVITQSGNGPIDAVKQALEHTFDGLIINEYSEHSLSKGSDSSAICYLSVHYKQISCYGVGIDSNITLASVKALFSALNRIIVQMKD
;
A
#
# COMPACT_ATOMS: atom_id res chain seq x y z
N MET A 1 -23.27 -5.89 -8.65
CA MET A 1 -24.30 -6.49 -7.77
C MET A 1 -25.05 -5.34 -7.13
N ASN A 2 -26.37 -5.28 -7.30
CA ASN A 2 -27.19 -4.21 -6.78
C ASN A 2 -27.20 -4.23 -5.26
N GLY A 3 -26.94 -3.08 -4.66
CA GLY A 3 -26.98 -2.92 -3.23
C GLY A 3 -28.35 -3.30 -2.67
N TYR A 4 -28.35 -3.99 -1.55
CA TYR A 4 -29.51 -4.36 -0.78
C TYR A 4 -30.30 -3.10 -0.38
N ASN A 5 -31.52 -2.98 -0.84
CA ASN A 5 -32.41 -1.87 -0.49
C ASN A 5 -33.22 -2.27 0.74
N HIS A 6 -32.99 -1.65 1.90
CA HIS A 6 -33.70 -1.91 3.17
C HIS A 6 -35.23 -1.75 3.12
N GLN A 7 -35.79 -1.32 2.01
CA GLN A 7 -37.25 -1.18 1.81
C GLN A 7 -37.90 -2.36 1.07
N SER A 8 -37.12 -3.35 0.64
CA SER A 8 -37.65 -4.56 0.00
C SER A 8 -37.77 -5.70 1.02
N PRO A 9 -38.77 -6.59 0.90
CA PRO A 9 -38.82 -7.81 1.69
C PRO A 9 -37.54 -8.61 1.56
N TRP A 10 -37.10 -9.27 2.65
CA TRP A 10 -35.95 -10.16 2.64
C TRP A 10 -36.15 -11.27 1.60
N ASP A 11 -35.30 -11.32 0.61
CA ASP A 11 -35.33 -12.34 -0.45
C ASP A 11 -33.90 -12.75 -0.80
N VAL A 12 -33.31 -13.58 0.06
CA VAL A 12 -32.00 -14.20 -0.19
C VAL A 12 -32.22 -15.70 -0.33
N PRO A 13 -31.90 -16.29 -1.49
CA PRO A 13 -32.00 -17.74 -1.69
C PRO A 13 -31.28 -18.50 -0.56
N TYR A 14 -31.99 -19.52 -0.03
CA TYR A 14 -31.51 -20.40 1.06
C TYR A 14 -31.44 -19.79 2.46
N LEU A 15 -31.86 -18.55 2.69
CA LEU A 15 -32.00 -17.95 4.01
C LEU A 15 -33.48 -17.66 4.29
N SER A 16 -34.13 -18.51 5.07
CA SER A 16 -35.56 -18.43 5.35
C SER A 16 -35.95 -17.32 6.33
N ILE A 17 -34.98 -16.71 7.03
CA ILE A 17 -35.17 -15.68 8.05
C ILE A 17 -34.18 -14.55 7.81
N ASP A 18 -34.64 -13.30 7.88
CA ASP A 18 -33.75 -12.14 7.86
C ASP A 18 -32.90 -12.16 9.14
N PRO A 19 -31.57 -12.17 9.05
CA PRO A 19 -30.70 -12.11 10.22
C PRO A 19 -30.99 -10.92 11.14
N ASN A 20 -31.46 -9.80 10.61
CA ASN A 20 -31.82 -8.63 11.42
C ASN A 20 -32.99 -8.91 12.38
N ASP A 21 -33.92 -9.77 11.99
CA ASP A 21 -35.07 -10.15 12.82
C ASP A 21 -34.67 -10.95 14.09
N ILE A 22 -33.46 -11.50 14.10
CA ILE A 22 -32.89 -12.27 15.22
C ILE A 22 -31.65 -11.57 15.81
N GLY A 23 -31.50 -10.26 15.58
CA GLY A 23 -30.43 -9.45 16.16
C GLY A 23 -29.02 -9.78 15.61
N ARG A 24 -28.95 -10.33 14.38
CA ARG A 24 -27.69 -10.61 13.67
C ARG A 24 -27.60 -9.77 12.42
N GLU A 25 -26.39 -9.36 12.06
CA GLU A 25 -26.14 -8.71 10.77
C GLU A 25 -25.82 -9.76 9.70
N TYR A 26 -26.40 -9.57 8.48
CA TYR A 26 -25.97 -10.32 7.31
C TYR A 26 -24.61 -9.78 6.84
N LYS A 27 -23.55 -10.44 7.24
CA LYS A 27 -22.20 -10.19 6.68
C LYS A 27 -21.87 -11.34 5.73
N ALA A 28 -21.70 -11.03 4.45
CA ALA A 28 -21.07 -11.96 3.54
C ALA A 28 -19.64 -12.19 4.02
N ILE A 29 -19.42 -13.31 4.71
CA ILE A 29 -18.07 -13.71 5.14
C ILE A 29 -17.35 -14.20 3.88
N ILE A 30 -16.60 -13.31 3.25
CA ILE A 30 -15.70 -13.71 2.17
C ILE A 30 -14.49 -14.34 2.85
N ARG A 31 -14.49 -15.67 2.86
CA ARG A 31 -13.34 -16.45 3.33
C ARG A 31 -12.34 -16.56 2.19
N ILE A 32 -11.15 -16.01 2.40
CA ILE A 32 -10.02 -16.27 1.50
C ILE A 32 -9.47 -17.64 1.90
N ASN A 33 -9.72 -18.62 1.05
CA ASN A 33 -9.00 -19.89 1.08
C ASN A 33 -7.91 -19.86 -0.01
N SER A 34 -7.05 -20.85 -0.04
CA SER A 34 -5.97 -20.99 -1.04
C SER A 34 -6.46 -20.97 -2.50
N GLN A 35 -7.76 -21.11 -2.74
CA GLN A 35 -8.42 -21.05 -4.04
C GLN A 35 -9.13 -19.70 -4.33
N SER A 36 -9.23 -18.80 -3.34
CA SER A 36 -9.77 -17.46 -3.55
C SER A 36 -8.77 -16.65 -4.37
N GLY A 37 -9.05 -16.50 -5.65
CA GLY A 37 -8.16 -15.82 -6.61
C GLY A 37 -7.93 -14.34 -6.28
N LYS A 38 -7.07 -13.70 -7.06
CA LYS A 38 -6.63 -12.28 -6.97
C LYS A 38 -7.75 -11.28 -6.69
N GLY A 39 -8.97 -11.56 -7.16
CA GLY A 39 -10.14 -10.70 -6.98
C GLY A 39 -10.69 -10.67 -5.55
N GLY A 40 -10.57 -11.76 -4.78
CA GLY A 40 -11.10 -11.82 -3.41
C GLY A 40 -10.34 -10.91 -2.44
N VAL A 41 -9.01 -10.90 -2.54
CA VAL A 41 -8.17 -10.01 -1.73
C VAL A 41 -8.43 -8.55 -2.07
N ALA A 42 -8.45 -8.18 -3.36
CA ALA A 42 -8.70 -6.81 -3.79
C ALA A 42 -10.10 -6.32 -3.37
N TYR A 43 -11.11 -7.18 -3.44
CA TYR A 43 -12.45 -6.86 -2.97
C TYR A 43 -12.49 -6.56 -1.46
N ILE A 44 -11.83 -7.37 -0.62
CA ILE A 44 -11.75 -7.13 0.82
C ILE A 44 -11.05 -5.80 1.10
N MET A 45 -9.93 -5.54 0.44
CA MET A 45 -9.19 -4.30 0.63
C MET A 45 -10.01 -3.07 0.27
N GLU A 46 -10.78 -3.13 -0.81
CA GLU A 46 -11.65 -2.03 -1.24
C GLU A 46 -12.87 -1.89 -0.33
N HIS A 47 -13.58 -2.99 -0.04
CA HIS A 47 -14.85 -2.95 0.68
C HIS A 47 -14.69 -2.67 2.17
N ASP A 48 -13.73 -3.36 2.83
CA ASP A 48 -13.59 -3.29 4.30
C ASP A 48 -12.64 -2.16 4.74
N PHE A 49 -11.68 -1.75 3.88
CA PHE A 49 -10.64 -0.79 4.25
C PHE A 49 -10.55 0.42 3.31
N ASN A 50 -11.44 0.53 2.32
CA ASN A 50 -11.44 1.61 1.32
C ASN A 50 -10.07 1.75 0.59
N CYS A 51 -9.34 0.64 0.46
CA CYS A 51 -8.06 0.55 -0.21
C CYS A 51 -8.23 0.00 -1.63
N ILE A 52 -8.15 0.86 -2.64
CA ILE A 52 -8.27 0.50 -4.05
C ILE A 52 -6.91 0.02 -4.55
N ILE A 53 -6.66 -1.28 -4.50
CA ILE A 53 -5.39 -1.87 -4.89
C ILE A 53 -5.18 -1.79 -6.41
N PRO A 54 -4.07 -1.20 -6.91
CA PRO A 54 -3.75 -1.16 -8.32
C PRO A 54 -3.78 -2.56 -8.96
N LYS A 55 -4.38 -2.69 -10.15
CA LYS A 55 -4.55 -4.00 -10.80
C LYS A 55 -3.26 -4.80 -10.93
N LYS A 56 -2.14 -4.13 -11.21
CA LYS A 56 -0.83 -4.79 -11.35
C LYS A 56 -0.21 -5.16 -10.00
N MET A 57 -0.62 -4.54 -8.89
CA MET A 57 -0.19 -4.92 -7.54
C MET A 57 -0.98 -6.12 -7.01
N GLN A 58 -2.21 -6.36 -7.45
CA GLN A 58 -3.08 -7.42 -6.92
C GLN A 58 -2.44 -8.82 -6.94
N PRO A 59 -1.70 -9.25 -8.00
CA PRO A 59 -1.01 -10.52 -7.98
C PRO A 59 0.04 -10.64 -6.87
N GLU A 60 0.84 -9.59 -6.68
CA GLU A 60 1.89 -9.56 -5.68
C GLU A 60 1.30 -9.63 -4.27
N LEU A 61 0.26 -8.82 -3.99
CA LEU A 61 -0.45 -8.85 -2.71
C LEU A 61 -1.07 -10.23 -2.43
N SER A 62 -1.73 -10.82 -3.43
CA SER A 62 -2.35 -12.15 -3.29
C SER A 62 -1.32 -13.23 -2.98
N GLN A 63 -0.16 -13.20 -3.63
CA GLN A 63 0.92 -14.14 -3.40
C GLN A 63 1.48 -14.04 -1.97
N VAL A 64 1.69 -12.82 -1.47
CA VAL A 64 2.16 -12.59 -0.10
C VAL A 64 1.16 -13.12 0.92
N ILE A 65 -0.14 -12.84 0.73
CA ILE A 65 -1.20 -13.31 1.62
C ILE A 65 -1.29 -14.84 1.61
N GLN A 66 -1.24 -15.48 0.43
CA GLN A 66 -1.27 -16.94 0.30
C GLN A 66 -0.09 -17.58 1.02
N LYS A 67 1.13 -17.10 0.79
CA LYS A 67 2.34 -17.61 1.45
C LYS A 67 2.23 -17.53 2.98
N THR A 68 1.69 -16.44 3.49
CA THR A 68 1.49 -16.25 4.94
C THR A 68 0.39 -17.17 5.49
N ALA A 69 -0.71 -17.35 4.74
CA ALA A 69 -1.79 -18.26 5.10
C ALA A 69 -1.32 -19.71 5.19
N GLU A 70 -0.56 -20.17 4.19
CA GLU A 70 0.03 -21.51 4.15
C GLU A 70 0.97 -21.76 5.32
N ASN A 71 1.84 -20.80 5.64
CA ASN A 71 2.79 -20.92 6.75
C ASN A 71 2.12 -20.96 8.13
N THR A 72 0.97 -20.29 8.27
CA THR A 72 0.26 -20.24 9.56
C THR A 72 -0.80 -21.30 9.73
N GLY A 73 -1.24 -21.96 8.65
CA GLY A 73 -2.34 -22.93 8.63
C GLY A 73 -3.69 -22.35 9.08
N LYS A 74 -3.81 -21.04 9.15
CA LYS A 74 -5.01 -20.32 9.63
C LYS A 74 -5.84 -19.81 8.46
N GLU A 75 -7.14 -19.80 8.66
CA GLU A 75 -8.07 -19.14 7.76
C GLU A 75 -7.81 -17.62 7.77
N VAL A 76 -7.72 -17.04 6.56
CA VAL A 76 -7.41 -15.61 6.39
C VAL A 76 -8.71 -14.82 6.36
N ASN A 77 -8.97 -14.06 7.42
CA ASN A 77 -10.06 -13.08 7.48
C ASN A 77 -9.59 -11.68 7.07
N SER A 78 -10.54 -10.74 6.93
CA SER A 78 -10.24 -9.36 6.52
C SER A 78 -9.18 -8.69 7.39
N ASN A 79 -9.24 -8.86 8.71
CA ASN A 79 -8.26 -8.27 9.62
C ASN A 79 -6.85 -8.84 9.39
N THR A 80 -6.75 -10.14 9.13
CA THR A 80 -5.47 -10.80 8.80
C THR A 80 -4.90 -10.26 7.48
N VAL A 81 -5.76 -10.08 6.46
CA VAL A 81 -5.35 -9.45 5.18
C VAL A 81 -4.79 -8.07 5.42
N TRP A 82 -5.48 -7.25 6.20
CA TRP A 82 -5.05 -5.91 6.55
C TRP A 82 -3.71 -5.89 7.31
N GLN A 83 -3.55 -6.77 8.29
CA GLN A 83 -2.29 -6.89 9.04
C GLN A 83 -1.12 -7.27 8.15
N ILE A 84 -1.29 -8.26 7.25
CA ILE A 84 -0.26 -8.67 6.29
C ILE A 84 0.05 -7.51 5.33
N PHE A 85 -0.97 -6.85 4.80
CA PHE A 85 -0.78 -5.70 3.92
C PHE A 85 0.02 -4.60 4.60
N ASN A 86 -0.33 -4.24 5.84
CA ASN A 86 0.39 -3.22 6.60
C ASN A 86 1.85 -3.63 6.90
N SER A 87 2.07 -4.85 7.35
CA SER A 87 3.44 -5.30 7.70
C SER A 87 4.34 -5.44 6.48
N GLU A 88 3.79 -5.86 5.33
CA GLU A 88 4.60 -6.20 4.16
C GLU A 88 4.76 -5.05 3.17
N PHE A 89 3.78 -4.14 3.08
CA PHE A 89 3.76 -3.12 2.05
C PHE A 89 3.79 -1.69 2.57
N VAL A 90 3.21 -1.43 3.77
CA VAL A 90 2.97 -0.05 4.21
C VAL A 90 4.12 0.49 5.06
N ASN A 91 4.60 1.69 4.69
CA ASN A 91 5.54 2.50 5.47
C ASN A 91 6.75 1.71 6.01
N ARG A 92 7.33 0.82 5.23
CA ARG A 92 8.49 0.03 5.67
C ARG A 92 9.71 0.92 5.87
N ILE A 93 10.33 0.78 7.04
CA ILE A 93 11.44 1.63 7.50
C ILE A 93 12.79 0.89 7.59
N SER A 94 12.86 -0.34 7.14
CA SER A 94 14.09 -1.15 7.20
C SER A 94 14.24 -1.97 5.92
N PRO A 95 15.46 -2.09 5.40
CA PRO A 95 16.78 -1.66 5.93
C PRO A 95 17.16 -0.18 5.71
N ILE A 96 16.35 0.61 4.98
CA ILE A 96 16.55 2.04 4.79
C ILE A 96 15.54 2.79 5.63
N ASN A 97 15.99 3.69 6.49
CA ASN A 97 15.12 4.50 7.33
C ASN A 97 15.23 5.98 6.98
N MET A 98 14.15 6.57 6.46
CA MET A 98 14.06 8.02 6.27
C MET A 98 13.93 8.70 7.63
N THR A 99 14.89 9.55 7.99
CA THR A 99 14.93 10.26 9.26
C THR A 99 14.39 11.68 9.16
N SER A 100 14.60 12.34 8.02
CA SER A 100 14.10 13.70 7.79
C SER A 100 13.85 13.97 6.31
N ILE A 101 12.86 14.80 6.01
CA ILE A 101 12.65 15.36 4.69
C ILE A 101 12.06 16.76 4.80
N SER A 102 12.62 17.70 4.03
CA SER A 102 12.01 18.99 3.78
C SER A 102 11.98 19.28 2.29
N THR A 103 10.94 20.00 1.85
CA THR A 103 10.71 20.33 0.44
C THR A 103 10.55 21.82 0.28
N THR A 104 11.19 22.39 -0.74
CA THR A 104 11.06 23.80 -1.11
C THR A 104 10.59 23.88 -2.56
N LEU A 105 9.48 24.59 -2.78
CA LEU A 105 9.00 24.90 -4.13
C LEU A 105 9.77 26.13 -4.63
N GLU A 106 10.46 25.98 -5.73
CA GLU A 106 11.24 27.05 -6.35
C GLU A 106 10.36 27.90 -7.27
N THR A 107 10.76 29.14 -7.51
CA THR A 107 10.03 30.10 -8.36
C THR A 107 9.91 29.66 -9.82
N ASN A 108 10.81 28.81 -10.30
CA ASN A 108 10.78 28.19 -11.63
C ASN A 108 9.87 26.95 -11.72
N GLY A 109 9.19 26.58 -10.62
CA GLY A 109 8.30 25.42 -10.54
C GLY A 109 8.98 24.09 -10.22
N SER A 110 10.32 24.05 -10.10
CA SER A 110 11.02 22.84 -9.60
C SER A 110 10.86 22.71 -8.09
N VAL A 111 11.11 21.50 -7.57
CA VAL A 111 11.09 21.23 -6.13
C VAL A 111 12.48 20.80 -5.70
N THR A 112 13.02 21.44 -4.69
CA THR A 112 14.26 21.03 -4.03
C THR A 112 13.91 20.27 -2.74
N VAL A 113 14.51 19.11 -2.54
CA VAL A 113 14.39 18.31 -1.32
C VAL A 113 15.72 18.29 -0.57
N ASN A 114 15.64 18.39 0.76
CA ASN A 114 16.70 17.98 1.65
C ASN A 114 16.24 16.68 2.30
N LEU A 115 16.91 15.58 1.97
CA LEU A 115 16.58 14.23 2.38
C LEU A 115 17.66 13.67 3.31
N GLU A 116 17.24 13.16 4.47
CA GLU A 116 18.12 12.43 5.38
C GLU A 116 17.59 11.01 5.55
N PHE A 117 18.48 10.03 5.43
CA PHE A 117 18.15 8.63 5.67
C PHE A 117 19.35 7.82 6.14
N ASP A 118 19.07 6.76 6.89
CA ASP A 118 20.07 5.81 7.36
C ASP A 118 20.02 4.54 6.51
N TYR A 119 21.19 4.06 6.11
CA TYR A 119 21.36 2.79 5.40
C TYR A 119 22.76 2.20 5.65
N ASN A 120 22.83 0.91 6.03
CA ASN A 120 24.09 0.19 6.33
C ASN A 120 24.95 0.94 7.35
N ASP A 121 24.35 1.33 8.48
CA ASP A 121 25.00 2.06 9.59
C ASP A 121 25.63 3.41 9.18
N LYS A 122 25.17 3.98 8.08
CA LYS A 122 25.59 5.30 7.60
C LYS A 122 24.38 6.21 7.43
N SER A 123 24.53 7.45 7.89
CA SER A 123 23.57 8.53 7.61
C SER A 123 23.95 9.23 6.31
N HIS A 124 22.96 9.40 5.46
CA HIS A 124 23.04 10.10 4.18
C HIS A 124 22.24 11.39 4.29
N VAL A 125 22.83 12.51 3.88
CA VAL A 125 22.20 13.83 3.80
C VAL A 125 22.37 14.33 2.38
N ILE A 126 21.29 14.46 1.63
CA ILE A 126 21.34 14.78 0.20
C ILE A 126 20.33 15.89 -0.10
N THR A 127 20.83 16.93 -0.77
CA THR A 127 20.00 17.99 -1.36
C THR A 127 19.91 17.77 -2.84
N GLN A 128 18.69 17.66 -3.37
CA GLN A 128 18.46 17.38 -4.78
C GLN A 128 17.22 18.12 -5.29
N SER A 129 17.27 18.59 -6.53
CA SER A 129 16.12 19.22 -7.19
C SER A 129 15.53 18.29 -8.26
N GLY A 130 14.23 18.41 -8.48
CA GLY A 130 13.49 17.64 -9.49
C GLY A 130 12.26 18.40 -9.98
N ASN A 131 11.52 17.77 -10.92
CA ASN A 131 10.27 18.34 -11.46
C ASN A 131 9.12 18.33 -10.44
N GLY A 132 9.29 17.59 -9.34
CA GLY A 132 8.34 17.48 -8.24
C GLY A 132 8.97 16.73 -7.07
N PRO A 133 8.26 16.63 -5.92
CA PRO A 133 8.84 16.04 -4.72
C PRO A 133 9.34 14.60 -4.91
N ILE A 134 8.57 13.76 -5.62
CA ILE A 134 8.91 12.35 -5.82
C ILE A 134 10.11 12.21 -6.76
N ASP A 135 10.17 13.02 -7.82
CA ASP A 135 11.29 13.03 -8.74
C ASP A 135 12.59 13.49 -8.03
N ALA A 136 12.50 14.55 -7.22
CA ALA A 136 13.64 15.02 -6.44
C ALA A 136 14.13 13.97 -5.42
N VAL A 137 13.22 13.30 -4.72
CA VAL A 137 13.58 12.21 -3.78
C VAL A 137 14.17 11.02 -4.53
N LYS A 138 13.59 10.63 -5.68
CA LYS A 138 14.12 9.54 -6.53
C LYS A 138 15.54 9.85 -6.96
N GLN A 139 15.83 11.05 -7.46
CA GLN A 139 17.17 11.48 -7.84
C GLN A 139 18.12 11.53 -6.63
N ALA A 140 17.66 11.97 -5.45
CA ALA A 140 18.46 11.92 -4.23
C ALA A 140 18.85 10.49 -3.86
N LEU A 141 17.93 9.54 -3.94
CA LEU A 141 18.17 8.13 -3.67
C LEU A 141 19.12 7.48 -4.70
N GLU A 142 19.16 7.96 -5.94
CA GLU A 142 20.07 7.46 -6.98
C GLU A 142 21.55 7.70 -6.67
N HIS A 143 21.90 8.64 -5.78
CA HIS A 143 23.28 8.76 -5.27
C HIS A 143 23.75 7.50 -4.54
N THR A 144 22.82 6.72 -3.99
CA THR A 144 23.12 5.47 -3.27
C THR A 144 22.63 4.23 -4.04
N PHE A 145 21.53 4.37 -4.78
CA PHE A 145 20.82 3.29 -5.49
C PHE A 145 20.72 3.61 -6.97
N ASP A 146 21.87 3.65 -7.64
CA ASP A 146 21.98 3.98 -9.07
C ASP A 146 21.10 3.07 -9.95
N GLY A 147 20.38 3.68 -10.88
CA GLY A 147 19.44 2.99 -11.77
C GLY A 147 18.07 2.68 -11.16
N LEU A 148 17.65 3.42 -10.13
CA LEU A 148 16.30 3.35 -9.55
C LEU A 148 15.26 3.89 -10.54
N ILE A 149 14.24 3.11 -10.85
CA ILE A 149 13.16 3.48 -11.77
C ILE A 149 11.82 3.39 -11.07
N ILE A 150 10.98 4.41 -11.21
CA ILE A 150 9.57 4.39 -10.81
C ILE A 150 8.74 3.99 -12.03
N ASN A 151 8.07 2.83 -11.96
CA ASN A 151 7.26 2.31 -13.06
C ASN A 151 5.81 2.77 -13.02
N GLU A 152 5.24 2.83 -11.82
CA GLU A 152 3.83 3.18 -11.63
C GLU A 152 3.65 3.99 -10.35
N TYR A 153 2.67 4.87 -10.41
CA TYR A 153 2.25 5.71 -9.31
C TYR A 153 0.73 5.84 -9.32
N SER A 154 0.10 5.64 -8.16
CA SER A 154 -1.30 5.95 -7.94
C SER A 154 -1.55 6.31 -6.49
N GLU A 155 -2.57 7.12 -6.25
CA GLU A 155 -2.94 7.58 -4.92
C GLU A 155 -4.45 7.81 -4.81
N HIS A 156 -4.98 7.71 -3.60
CA HIS A 156 -6.34 8.12 -3.27
C HIS A 156 -6.48 8.41 -1.77
N SER A 157 -7.58 9.03 -1.40
CA SER A 157 -7.94 9.24 0.01
C SER A 157 -8.55 7.99 0.63
N LEU A 158 -8.13 7.61 1.83
CA LEU A 158 -8.71 6.50 2.59
C LEU A 158 -10.09 6.81 3.18
N SER A 159 -10.38 8.09 3.44
CA SER A 159 -11.66 8.55 3.96
C SER A 159 -12.09 9.86 3.31
N LYS A 160 -13.31 10.33 3.61
CA LYS A 160 -13.80 11.64 3.19
C LYS A 160 -13.55 12.65 4.30
N GLY A 161 -13.14 13.87 3.95
CA GLY A 161 -12.93 14.96 4.89
C GLY A 161 -11.53 15.56 4.80
N SER A 162 -11.31 16.69 5.45
CA SER A 162 -10.05 17.44 5.42
C SER A 162 -8.93 16.78 6.24
N ASP A 163 -9.27 15.87 7.14
CA ASP A 163 -8.39 15.11 8.00
C ASP A 163 -8.11 13.67 7.48
N SER A 164 -8.54 13.41 6.23
CA SER A 164 -8.33 12.11 5.58
C SER A 164 -6.86 11.84 5.33
N SER A 165 -6.43 10.62 5.61
CA SER A 165 -5.12 10.13 5.17
C SER A 165 -5.15 9.78 3.69
N ALA A 166 -4.06 10.09 3.00
CA ALA A 166 -3.78 9.63 1.66
C ALA A 166 -3.07 8.27 1.71
N ILE A 167 -3.41 7.40 0.78
CA ILE A 167 -2.65 6.19 0.49
C ILE A 167 -2.04 6.31 -0.90
N CYS A 168 -0.75 6.02 -0.99
CA CYS A 168 0.01 6.03 -2.23
C CYS A 168 0.60 4.65 -2.51
N TYR A 169 0.53 4.22 -3.75
CA TYR A 169 1.10 2.98 -4.27
C TYR A 169 2.17 3.33 -5.30
N LEU A 170 3.37 2.82 -5.11
CA LEU A 170 4.50 3.04 -5.98
C LEU A 170 5.11 1.70 -6.40
N SER A 171 5.23 1.47 -7.72
CA SER A 171 6.02 0.36 -8.25
C SER A 171 7.41 0.86 -8.60
N VAL A 172 8.40 0.26 -7.99
CA VAL A 172 9.81 0.60 -8.15
C VAL A 172 10.56 -0.57 -8.75
N HIS A 173 11.46 -0.27 -9.67
CA HIS A 173 12.41 -1.23 -10.24
C HIS A 173 13.83 -0.85 -9.84
N TYR A 174 14.57 -1.79 -9.31
CA TYR A 174 15.99 -1.65 -8.99
C TYR A 174 16.71 -2.98 -9.18
N LYS A 175 17.82 -3.01 -9.89
CA LYS A 175 18.64 -4.21 -10.20
C LYS A 175 17.80 -5.30 -10.81
N GLN A 176 17.03 -5.63 -11.38
CA GLN A 176 16.22 -6.74 -11.92
C GLN A 176 15.02 -7.14 -11.05
N ILE A 177 14.77 -6.43 -9.94
CA ILE A 177 13.63 -6.67 -9.06
C ILE A 177 12.66 -5.49 -9.16
N SER A 178 11.37 -5.80 -9.24
CA SER A 178 10.30 -4.80 -9.14
C SER A 178 9.39 -5.16 -7.99
N CYS A 179 9.12 -4.18 -7.11
CA CYS A 179 8.20 -4.34 -6.00
C CYS A 179 7.27 -3.13 -5.90
N TYR A 180 6.07 -3.38 -5.38
CA TYR A 180 5.22 -2.31 -4.91
C TYR A 180 5.56 -1.94 -3.46
N GLY A 181 5.56 -0.65 -3.17
CA GLY A 181 5.52 -0.09 -1.82
C GLY A 181 4.28 0.76 -1.65
N VAL A 182 3.85 0.85 -0.41
CA VAL A 182 2.67 1.63 -0.03
C VAL A 182 3.05 2.63 1.05
N GLY A 183 2.58 3.86 0.89
CA GLY A 183 2.72 4.90 1.91
C GLY A 183 1.36 5.40 2.35
N ILE A 184 1.18 5.55 3.64
CA ILE A 184 -0.02 6.15 4.24
C ILE A 184 0.43 7.31 5.12
N ASP A 185 -0.15 8.49 4.87
CA ASP A 185 0.08 9.71 5.66
C ASP A 185 -1.06 10.70 5.45
N SER A 186 -1.25 11.64 6.39
CA SER A 186 -2.15 12.78 6.21
C SER A 186 -1.62 13.78 5.18
N ASN A 187 -0.30 13.83 4.97
CA ASN A 187 0.35 14.60 3.91
C ASN A 187 0.62 13.70 2.69
N ILE A 188 0.01 14.04 1.56
CA ILE A 188 0.09 13.26 0.32
C ILE A 188 1.54 13.12 -0.20
N THR A 189 2.35 14.16 -0.05
CA THR A 189 3.78 14.11 -0.43
C THR A 189 4.53 13.11 0.44
N LEU A 190 4.30 13.13 1.77
CA LEU A 190 4.91 12.17 2.68
C LEU A 190 4.40 10.74 2.41
N ALA A 191 3.12 10.55 2.11
CA ALA A 191 2.60 9.25 1.70
C ALA A 191 3.35 8.70 0.49
N SER A 192 3.58 9.54 -0.53
CA SER A 192 4.29 9.17 -1.75
C SER A 192 5.76 8.84 -1.50
N VAL A 193 6.44 9.64 -0.69
CA VAL A 193 7.85 9.37 -0.32
C VAL A 193 7.95 8.08 0.51
N LYS A 194 7.06 7.87 1.47
CA LYS A 194 7.01 6.63 2.26
C LYS A 194 6.75 5.41 1.37
N ALA A 195 5.91 5.53 0.33
CA ALA A 195 5.70 4.46 -0.64
C ALA A 195 6.97 4.10 -1.40
N LEU A 196 7.75 5.10 -1.82
CA LEU A 196 9.03 4.90 -2.50
C LEU A 196 10.05 4.19 -1.60
N PHE A 197 10.21 4.64 -0.35
CA PHE A 197 11.06 3.97 0.62
C PHE A 197 10.59 2.55 0.93
N SER A 198 9.29 2.34 1.06
CA SER A 198 8.71 1.02 1.29
C SER A 198 9.01 0.04 0.15
N ALA A 199 8.84 0.47 -1.11
CA ALA A 199 9.16 -0.35 -2.28
C ALA A 199 10.66 -0.71 -2.32
N LEU A 200 11.53 0.28 -2.12
CA LEU A 200 12.98 0.07 -2.14
C LEU A 200 13.44 -0.85 -0.99
N ASN A 201 12.88 -0.69 0.20
CA ASN A 201 13.14 -1.57 1.35
C ASN A 201 12.77 -3.03 1.04
N ARG A 202 11.63 -3.26 0.40
CA ARG A 202 11.19 -4.60 -0.01
C ARG A 202 12.15 -5.21 -1.04
N ILE A 203 12.60 -4.42 -2.02
CA ILE A 203 13.60 -4.87 -3.01
C ILE A 203 14.90 -5.28 -2.32
N ILE A 204 15.43 -4.46 -1.40
CA ILE A 204 16.71 -4.74 -0.74
C ILE A 204 16.63 -5.98 0.15
N VAL A 205 15.49 -6.22 0.79
CA VAL A 205 15.27 -7.48 1.54
C VAL A 205 15.31 -8.68 0.58
N GLN A 206 14.60 -8.63 -0.55
CA GLN A 206 14.60 -9.72 -1.54
C GLN A 206 15.95 -9.97 -2.20
N MET A 207 16.85 -8.99 -2.23
CA MET A 207 18.21 -9.17 -2.75
C MET A 207 19.14 -9.92 -1.79
N LYS A 208 18.76 -10.03 -0.51
CA LYS A 208 19.56 -10.70 0.53
C LYS A 208 19.14 -12.15 0.74
N ASP A 209 17.92 -12.51 0.30
CA ASP A 209 17.38 -13.86 0.31
C ASP A 209 17.88 -14.67 -0.91
#